data_972d4ba43fc926f4c27354e36032eefd
#
_entry.id   972d4ba43fc926f4c27354e36032eefd
#
_cell.length_a   1.000
_cell.length_b   1.000
_cell.length_c   1.000
_cell.angle_alpha   90.00
_cell.angle_beta   90.00
_cell.angle_gamma   90.00
#
_symmetry.space_group_name_H-M   'P 1'
#
loop_
_entity.id
_entity.type
_entity.pdbx_description
1 polymer ?
#
loop_
_entity_poly.entity_id
_entity_poly.type
_entity_poly.pdbx_seq_one_letter_code
_entity_poly.pdbx_strand_id
1 'polypeptide(L)'
;MFKKKKYTVIRQAISKDLANFVANYFRMQKQVYDTCRQARYFSPFENIIGHYEAENEQIPNTYSQYANIAMETLMLKCQPKMEEVTGLKLYPAYTYARIYKKGDVLKRHKDRFSCEISTTMNLAGDDWPIYLEPSGEVGKKGIKVDLKQGDMLVYSGCELEHWRNKFKGKECVQVFLHYNNRKTPGAKDNMFDKRPHLGLPSWFKR
;
A
#
# COMPACT_ATOMS: atom_id res chain seq x y z
N MET A 1 -8.05 19.82 -8.23
CA MET A 1 -8.52 19.52 -6.86
C MET A 1 -7.40 18.90 -6.01
N PHE A 2 -6.70 17.87 -6.48
CA PHE A 2 -5.59 17.20 -5.77
C PHE A 2 -4.45 18.16 -5.39
N LYS A 3 -3.96 18.99 -6.30
CA LYS A 3 -2.86 19.97 -6.03
C LYS A 3 -3.09 20.85 -4.79
N LYS A 4 -4.35 21.21 -4.49
CA LYS A 4 -4.69 22.05 -3.33
C LYS A 4 -4.90 21.24 -2.06
N LYS A 5 -5.62 20.10 -2.15
CA LYS A 5 -5.99 19.28 -0.98
C LYS A 5 -4.95 18.24 -0.62
N LYS A 6 -4.06 17.87 -1.57
CA LYS A 6 -3.04 16.83 -1.44
C LYS A 6 -3.61 15.43 -1.23
N TYR A 7 -4.91 15.24 -1.33
CA TYR A 7 -5.59 13.95 -1.31
C TYR A 7 -6.87 13.94 -2.13
N THR A 8 -7.32 12.76 -2.51
CA THR A 8 -8.64 12.51 -3.12
C THR A 8 -9.05 11.05 -2.90
N VAL A 9 -10.35 10.79 -2.89
CA VAL A 9 -10.91 9.43 -2.82
C VAL A 9 -11.50 9.07 -4.16
N ILE A 10 -11.10 7.94 -4.70
CA ILE A 10 -11.68 7.36 -5.92
C ILE A 10 -12.59 6.22 -5.47
N ARG A 11 -13.89 6.40 -5.63
CA ARG A 11 -14.86 5.34 -5.39
C ARG A 11 -14.83 4.35 -6.53
N GLN A 12 -14.85 3.06 -6.22
CA GLN A 12 -14.76 1.98 -7.21
C GLN A 12 -13.58 2.21 -8.18
N ALA A 13 -12.38 2.47 -7.66
CA ALA A 13 -11.16 2.57 -8.45
C ALA A 13 -10.90 1.30 -9.26
N ILE A 14 -11.32 0.16 -8.71
CA ILE A 14 -11.43 -1.13 -9.39
C ILE A 14 -12.80 -1.77 -9.07
N SER A 15 -13.25 -2.71 -9.92
CA SER A 15 -14.47 -3.46 -9.66
C SER A 15 -14.34 -4.33 -8.41
N LYS A 16 -15.46 -4.65 -7.78
CA LYS A 16 -15.49 -5.59 -6.64
C LYS A 16 -14.96 -6.97 -7.03
N ASP A 17 -15.24 -7.44 -8.24
CA ASP A 17 -14.77 -8.74 -8.73
C ASP A 17 -13.25 -8.77 -8.83
N LEU A 18 -12.62 -7.71 -9.38
CA LEU A 18 -11.18 -7.60 -9.43
C LEU A 18 -10.58 -7.50 -8.02
N ALA A 19 -11.20 -6.71 -7.14
CA ALA A 19 -10.77 -6.61 -5.75
C ALA A 19 -10.83 -7.97 -5.04
N ASN A 20 -11.91 -8.74 -5.21
CA ASN A 20 -12.06 -10.09 -4.69
C ASN A 20 -11.01 -11.04 -5.26
N PHE A 21 -10.77 -11.00 -6.57
CA PHE A 21 -9.77 -11.85 -7.22
C PHE A 21 -8.38 -11.60 -6.61
N VAL A 22 -7.97 -10.34 -6.51
CA VAL A 22 -6.66 -9.96 -5.96
C VAL A 22 -6.55 -10.30 -4.46
N ALA A 23 -7.62 -10.08 -3.69
CA ALA A 23 -7.65 -10.44 -2.28
C ALA A 23 -7.52 -11.96 -2.07
N ASN A 24 -8.24 -12.76 -2.85
CA ASN A 24 -8.19 -14.23 -2.76
C ASN A 24 -6.84 -14.78 -3.21
N TYR A 25 -6.26 -14.20 -4.28
CA TYR A 25 -4.87 -14.49 -4.66
C TYR A 25 -3.91 -14.27 -3.47
N PHE A 26 -4.01 -13.13 -2.81
CA PHE A 26 -3.09 -12.79 -1.72
C PHE A 26 -3.32 -13.63 -0.46
N ARG A 27 -4.58 -14.02 -0.16
CA ARG A 27 -4.91 -14.97 0.91
C ARG A 27 -4.34 -16.36 0.62
N MET A 28 -4.47 -16.84 -0.63
CA MET A 28 -3.91 -18.11 -1.06
C MET A 28 -2.39 -18.10 -0.95
N GLN A 29 -1.75 -17.03 -1.37
CA GLN A 29 -0.30 -16.88 -1.21
C GLN A 29 0.14 -16.89 0.25
N LYS A 30 -0.60 -16.21 1.15
CA LYS A 30 -0.37 -16.30 2.60
C LYS A 30 -0.48 -17.74 3.08
N GLN A 31 -1.51 -18.47 2.68
CA GLN A 31 -1.71 -19.87 3.05
C GLN A 31 -0.53 -20.77 2.59
N VAL A 32 -0.08 -20.59 1.35
CA VAL A 32 1.11 -21.28 0.83
C VAL A 32 2.35 -20.94 1.67
N TYR A 33 2.57 -19.64 1.92
CA TYR A 33 3.68 -19.19 2.75
C TYR A 33 3.66 -19.81 4.15
N ASP A 34 2.50 -19.76 4.83
CA ASP A 34 2.36 -20.31 6.18
C ASP A 34 2.64 -21.82 6.21
N THR A 35 2.11 -22.56 5.23
CA THR A 35 2.34 -24.01 5.10
C THR A 35 3.80 -24.35 4.86
N CYS A 36 4.44 -23.68 3.91
CA CYS A 36 5.86 -23.92 3.58
C CYS A 36 6.77 -23.55 4.75
N ARG A 37 6.45 -22.45 5.46
CA ARG A 37 7.21 -22.04 6.66
C ARG A 37 7.06 -23.06 7.79
N GLN A 38 5.85 -23.53 8.05
CA GLN A 38 5.58 -24.55 9.07
C GLN A 38 6.27 -25.88 8.75
N ALA A 39 6.27 -26.27 7.49
CA ALA A 39 6.97 -27.46 7.00
C ALA A 39 8.49 -27.28 6.86
N ARG A 40 9.03 -26.09 7.17
CA ARG A 40 10.46 -25.75 7.01
C ARG A 40 10.98 -25.94 5.58
N TYR A 41 10.13 -25.67 4.59
CA TYR A 41 10.44 -25.87 3.18
C TYR A 41 11.38 -24.78 2.63
N PHE A 42 11.39 -23.59 3.24
CA PHE A 42 12.31 -22.50 2.89
C PHE A 42 12.80 -21.76 4.14
N SER A 43 13.85 -20.98 3.94
CA SER A 43 14.46 -20.18 5.00
C SER A 43 13.45 -19.23 5.66
N PRO A 44 13.50 -19.02 6.98
CA PRO A 44 12.70 -18.01 7.65
C PRO A 44 13.02 -16.57 7.19
N PHE A 45 14.12 -16.36 6.47
CA PHE A 45 14.51 -15.08 5.85
C PHE A 45 13.97 -14.92 4.43
N GLU A 46 13.26 -15.92 3.88
CA GLU A 46 12.62 -15.81 2.59
C GLU A 46 11.49 -14.77 2.64
N ASN A 47 11.50 -13.81 1.71
CA ASN A 47 10.52 -12.73 1.66
C ASN A 47 9.93 -12.50 0.26
N ILE A 48 10.29 -13.32 -0.72
CA ILE A 48 9.79 -13.17 -2.11
C ILE A 48 8.28 -13.42 -2.17
N ILE A 49 7.78 -14.39 -1.39
CA ILE A 49 6.35 -14.71 -1.36
C ILE A 49 5.63 -14.16 -0.12
N GLY A 50 6.25 -13.25 0.61
CA GLY A 50 5.71 -12.61 1.79
C GLY A 50 6.57 -12.82 3.03
N HIS A 51 6.18 -12.14 4.10
CA HIS A 51 6.91 -12.22 5.36
C HIS A 51 6.04 -11.76 6.54
N TYR A 52 6.50 -12.12 7.74
CA TYR A 52 6.04 -11.56 9.02
C TYR A 52 7.25 -10.89 9.69
N GLU A 53 7.15 -9.61 9.98
CA GLU A 53 8.15 -8.89 10.74
C GLU A 53 7.70 -8.77 12.20
N ALA A 54 8.37 -9.46 13.10
CA ALA A 54 8.07 -9.39 14.55
C ALA A 54 8.37 -7.99 15.12
N GLU A 55 9.45 -7.38 14.65
CA GLU A 55 9.95 -6.08 15.11
C GLU A 55 9.50 -4.91 14.23
N ASN A 56 8.47 -5.11 13.38
CA ASN A 56 7.96 -4.01 12.56
C ASN A 56 7.41 -2.90 13.46
N GLU A 57 8.01 -1.72 13.39
CA GLU A 57 7.64 -0.57 14.22
C GLU A 57 6.19 -0.11 14.00
N GLN A 58 5.64 -0.34 12.83
CA GLN A 58 4.27 0.06 12.49
C GLN A 58 3.26 -1.03 12.84
N ILE A 59 3.42 -2.23 12.26
CA ILE A 59 2.44 -3.33 12.36
C ILE A 59 3.18 -4.66 12.55
N PRO A 60 3.47 -5.08 13.78
CA PRO A 60 4.21 -6.31 14.04
C PRO A 60 3.38 -7.55 13.72
N ASN A 61 4.04 -8.62 13.28
CA ASN A 61 3.45 -9.94 13.05
C ASN A 61 2.22 -9.94 12.13
N THR A 62 2.22 -9.10 11.09
CA THR A 62 1.17 -9.03 10.09
C THR A 62 1.74 -9.47 8.74
N TYR A 63 1.06 -10.42 8.08
CA TYR A 63 1.50 -10.91 6.77
C TYR A 63 1.52 -9.80 5.76
N SER A 64 2.68 -9.62 5.17
CA SER A 64 2.98 -8.52 4.25
C SER A 64 3.80 -9.00 3.07
N GLN A 65 3.71 -8.28 1.96
CA GLN A 65 4.61 -8.50 0.82
C GLN A 65 4.92 -7.19 0.11
N TYR A 66 6.20 -6.98 -0.11
CA TYR A 66 6.75 -5.95 -0.98
C TYR A 66 6.77 -6.45 -2.43
N ALA A 67 6.42 -5.58 -3.40
CA ALA A 67 6.58 -5.81 -4.84
C ALA A 67 5.97 -7.12 -5.38
N ASN A 68 4.81 -7.53 -4.84
CA ASN A 68 4.07 -8.65 -5.39
C ASN A 68 3.72 -8.40 -6.87
N ILE A 69 3.99 -9.34 -7.76
CA ILE A 69 3.80 -9.19 -9.21
C ILE A 69 2.34 -8.84 -9.56
N ALA A 70 1.36 -9.51 -8.94
CA ALA A 70 -0.05 -9.20 -9.20
C ALA A 70 -0.42 -7.78 -8.71
N MET A 71 0.11 -7.35 -7.58
CA MET A 71 -0.11 -6.00 -7.03
C MET A 71 0.57 -4.93 -7.90
N GLU A 72 1.77 -5.19 -8.41
CA GLU A 72 2.45 -4.26 -9.33
C GLU A 72 1.78 -4.21 -10.71
N THR A 73 1.19 -5.31 -11.17
CA THR A 73 0.31 -5.31 -12.34
C THR A 73 -0.93 -4.45 -12.10
N LEU A 74 -1.53 -4.55 -10.90
CA LEU A 74 -2.64 -3.69 -10.50
C LEU A 74 -2.22 -2.21 -10.44
N MET A 75 -1.03 -1.92 -9.95
CA MET A 75 -0.45 -0.56 -9.92
C MET A 75 -0.38 0.03 -11.33
N LEU A 76 0.12 -0.71 -12.31
CA LEU A 76 0.17 -0.26 -13.71
C LEU A 76 -1.24 -0.04 -14.28
N LYS A 77 -2.19 -0.91 -13.96
CA LYS A 77 -3.60 -0.75 -14.35
C LYS A 77 -4.21 0.52 -13.77
N CYS A 78 -3.89 0.88 -12.54
CA CYS A 78 -4.42 2.05 -11.85
C CYS A 78 -3.71 3.36 -12.23
N GLN A 79 -2.51 3.31 -12.80
CA GLN A 79 -1.70 4.50 -13.09
C GLN A 79 -2.42 5.56 -13.96
N PRO A 80 -3.12 5.22 -15.07
CA PRO A 80 -3.85 6.23 -15.85
C PRO A 80 -4.88 6.98 -15.01
N LYS A 81 -5.59 6.28 -14.12
CA LYS A 81 -6.56 6.90 -13.21
C LYS A 81 -5.89 7.77 -12.16
N MET A 82 -4.73 7.35 -11.66
CA MET A 82 -3.91 8.15 -10.75
C MET A 82 -3.46 9.46 -11.41
N GLU A 83 -2.96 9.40 -12.65
CA GLU A 83 -2.55 10.58 -13.42
C GLU A 83 -3.73 11.52 -13.70
N GLU A 84 -4.90 10.98 -14.02
CA GLU A 84 -6.13 11.74 -14.25
C GLU A 84 -6.53 12.55 -13.00
N VAL A 85 -6.65 11.89 -11.85
CA VAL A 85 -7.18 12.54 -10.63
C VAL A 85 -6.19 13.47 -9.95
N THR A 86 -4.89 13.21 -10.10
CA THR A 86 -3.84 14.06 -9.54
C THR A 86 -3.46 15.22 -10.45
N GLY A 87 -3.64 15.06 -11.78
CA GLY A 87 -3.12 15.96 -12.80
C GLY A 87 -1.59 15.92 -12.90
N LEU A 88 -0.96 14.82 -12.46
CA LEU A 88 0.48 14.59 -12.49
C LEU A 88 0.82 13.53 -13.53
N LYS A 89 2.08 13.51 -13.97
CA LYS A 89 2.69 12.38 -14.67
C LYS A 89 3.55 11.61 -13.68
N LEU A 90 3.35 10.28 -13.61
CA LEU A 90 3.88 9.48 -12.54
C LEU A 90 4.91 8.45 -13.03
N TYR A 91 5.94 8.19 -12.21
CA TYR A 91 6.78 7.01 -12.28
C TYR A 91 6.29 6.01 -11.23
N PRO A 92 6.02 4.74 -11.58
CA PRO A 92 5.72 3.73 -10.59
C PRO A 92 6.96 3.43 -9.75
N ALA A 93 6.78 3.32 -8.43
CA ALA A 93 7.85 2.98 -7.50
C ALA A 93 7.75 1.51 -7.07
N TYR A 94 6.80 1.18 -6.21
CA TYR A 94 6.58 -0.18 -5.75
C TYR A 94 5.18 -0.34 -5.17
N THR A 95 4.82 -1.58 -4.86
CA THR A 95 3.63 -1.90 -4.11
C THR A 95 3.96 -2.55 -2.78
N TYR A 96 3.07 -2.37 -1.81
CA TYR A 96 3.08 -3.12 -0.57
C TYR A 96 1.66 -3.64 -0.30
N ALA A 97 1.54 -4.89 0.13
CA ALA A 97 0.26 -5.49 0.46
C ALA A 97 0.30 -6.07 1.87
N ARG A 98 -0.81 -5.98 2.60
CA ARG A 98 -0.95 -6.50 3.96
C ARG A 98 -2.31 -7.15 4.19
N ILE A 99 -2.31 -8.21 5.00
CA ILE A 99 -3.52 -8.81 5.57
C ILE A 99 -3.52 -8.49 7.06
N TYR A 100 -4.22 -7.42 7.41
CA TYR A 100 -4.33 -6.95 8.78
C TYR A 100 -5.25 -7.84 9.60
N LYS A 101 -4.94 -7.94 10.88
CA LYS A 101 -5.67 -8.75 11.89
C LYS A 101 -6.17 -7.89 13.03
N LYS A 102 -7.10 -8.40 13.79
CA LYS A 102 -7.64 -7.74 14.99
C LYS A 102 -6.52 -7.28 15.93
N GLY A 103 -6.59 -6.05 16.33
CA GLY A 103 -5.63 -5.42 17.23
C GLY A 103 -4.55 -4.59 16.54
N ASP A 104 -4.35 -4.75 15.23
CA ASP A 104 -3.36 -3.96 14.48
C ASP A 104 -3.65 -2.45 14.59
N VAL A 105 -2.58 -1.67 14.62
CA VAL A 105 -2.60 -0.20 14.68
C VAL A 105 -1.59 0.32 13.68
N LEU A 106 -1.98 1.17 12.75
CA LEU A 106 -1.02 1.91 11.94
C LEU A 106 -0.69 3.22 12.66
N LYS A 107 0.49 3.31 13.22
CA LYS A 107 0.96 4.52 13.93
C LYS A 107 0.95 5.72 12.98
N ARG A 108 0.74 6.91 13.54
CA ARG A 108 0.77 8.18 12.81
C ARG A 108 2.17 8.44 12.26
N HIS A 109 2.26 8.67 10.94
CA HIS A 109 3.53 8.88 10.26
C HIS A 109 3.35 9.61 8.93
N LYS A 110 4.45 10.04 8.34
CA LYS A 110 4.60 10.42 6.94
C LYS A 110 5.43 9.36 6.23
N ASP A 111 5.20 9.23 4.94
CA ASP A 111 5.90 8.26 4.11
C ASP A 111 7.30 8.73 3.69
N ARG A 112 8.11 7.76 3.23
CA ARG A 112 9.40 8.02 2.59
C ARG A 112 9.24 8.47 1.13
N PHE A 113 10.31 8.98 0.52
CA PHE A 113 10.32 9.55 -0.83
C PHE A 113 9.68 8.66 -1.91
N SER A 114 9.92 7.35 -1.89
CA SER A 114 9.31 6.42 -2.86
C SER A 114 7.78 6.33 -2.77
N CYS A 115 7.20 6.90 -1.73
CA CYS A 115 5.77 6.99 -1.47
C CYS A 115 5.24 8.43 -1.60
N GLU A 116 5.86 9.26 -2.45
CA GLU A 116 5.48 10.67 -2.64
C GLU A 116 4.00 10.81 -2.99
N ILE A 117 3.53 10.02 -3.95
CA ILE A 117 2.11 9.90 -4.30
C ILE A 117 1.69 8.47 -3.95
N SER A 118 1.03 8.35 -2.84
CA SER A 118 0.64 7.08 -2.24
C SER A 118 -0.84 6.78 -2.42
N THR A 119 -1.16 5.52 -2.36
CA THR A 119 -2.55 5.07 -2.24
C THR A 119 -2.70 4.05 -1.11
N THR A 120 -3.92 3.96 -0.59
CA THR A 120 -4.40 2.77 0.12
C THR A 120 -5.70 2.34 -0.51
N MET A 121 -5.80 1.07 -0.89
CA MET A 121 -6.98 0.48 -1.52
C MET A 121 -7.48 -0.69 -0.70
N ASN A 122 -8.78 -0.66 -0.38
CA ASN A 122 -9.42 -1.80 0.28
C ASN A 122 -9.75 -2.89 -0.75
N LEU A 123 -9.15 -4.06 -0.60
CA LEU A 123 -9.40 -5.23 -1.46
C LEU A 123 -10.50 -6.12 -0.91
N ALA A 124 -10.54 -6.35 0.40
CA ALA A 124 -11.54 -7.19 1.06
C ALA A 124 -11.47 -7.10 2.59
N GLY A 125 -12.43 -7.73 3.24
CA GLY A 125 -12.50 -7.88 4.70
C GLY A 125 -13.30 -6.77 5.36
N ASP A 126 -13.09 -6.60 6.65
CA ASP A 126 -13.83 -5.65 7.46
C ASP A 126 -13.38 -4.21 7.22
N ASP A 127 -14.30 -3.28 7.32
CA ASP A 127 -14.02 -1.85 7.17
C ASP A 127 -13.03 -1.37 8.25
N TRP A 128 -11.96 -0.72 7.81
CA TRP A 128 -10.97 -0.11 8.70
C TRP A 128 -10.61 1.30 8.21
N PRO A 129 -11.19 2.34 8.81
CA PRO A 129 -10.96 3.72 8.38
C PRO A 129 -9.48 4.11 8.46
N ILE A 130 -9.04 4.92 7.50
CA ILE A 130 -7.78 5.65 7.59
C ILE A 130 -8.05 7.09 8.00
N TYR A 131 -7.16 7.65 8.80
CA TYR A 131 -7.14 9.06 9.16
C TYR A 131 -6.03 9.76 8.40
N LEU A 132 -6.28 10.98 7.97
CA LEU A 132 -5.38 11.81 7.18
C LEU A 132 -5.39 13.22 7.74
N GLU A 133 -4.23 13.83 7.91
CA GLU A 133 -4.13 15.23 8.31
C GLU A 133 -3.92 16.11 7.06
N PRO A 134 -4.96 16.84 6.60
CA PRO A 134 -4.95 17.48 5.28
C PRO A 134 -4.23 18.83 5.25
N SER A 135 -3.89 19.44 6.39
CA SER A 135 -3.12 20.70 6.41
C SER A 135 -1.60 20.46 6.25
N GLY A 136 -1.15 19.23 6.48
CA GLY A 136 0.27 18.88 6.52
C GLY A 136 0.96 19.24 7.83
N GLU A 137 0.24 19.83 8.80
CA GLU A 137 0.78 20.17 10.12
C GLU A 137 0.84 18.96 11.04
N VAL A 138 1.98 18.76 11.66
CA VAL A 138 2.23 17.63 12.57
C VAL A 138 1.32 17.71 13.80
N GLY A 139 0.74 16.58 14.20
CA GLY A 139 -0.03 16.44 15.42
C GLY A 139 -1.46 16.99 15.40
N LYS A 140 -1.90 17.65 14.34
CA LYS A 140 -3.26 18.17 14.22
C LYS A 140 -4.31 17.07 14.08
N LYS A 141 -5.55 17.40 14.45
CA LYS A 141 -6.70 16.52 14.26
C LYS A 141 -6.93 16.29 12.77
N GLY A 142 -6.86 15.03 12.36
CA GLY A 142 -7.11 14.64 10.97
C GLY A 142 -8.58 14.42 10.66
N ILE A 143 -8.83 14.06 9.42
CA ILE A 143 -10.14 13.63 8.92
C ILE A 143 -10.19 12.11 8.83
N LYS A 144 -11.36 11.53 9.06
CA LYS A 144 -11.64 10.11 8.87
C LYS A 144 -12.01 9.87 7.41
N VAL A 145 -11.39 8.87 6.80
CA VAL A 145 -11.70 8.41 5.44
C VAL A 145 -12.13 6.95 5.50
N ASP A 146 -13.39 6.69 5.16
CA ASP A 146 -13.93 5.35 5.04
C ASP A 146 -13.79 4.87 3.59
N LEU A 147 -13.21 3.68 3.39
CA LEU A 147 -13.01 3.04 2.11
C LEU A 147 -13.75 1.71 2.07
N LYS A 148 -14.67 1.57 1.12
CA LYS A 148 -15.31 0.30 0.82
C LYS A 148 -14.45 -0.51 -0.14
N GLN A 149 -14.76 -1.78 -0.31
CA GLN A 149 -14.08 -2.66 -1.25
C GLN A 149 -13.99 -2.05 -2.65
N GLY A 150 -12.80 -1.99 -3.21
CA GLY A 150 -12.51 -1.36 -4.50
C GLY A 150 -12.31 0.15 -4.46
N ASP A 151 -12.56 0.82 -3.32
CA ASP A 151 -12.26 2.23 -3.14
C ASP A 151 -10.76 2.45 -2.90
N MET A 152 -10.26 3.60 -3.33
CA MET A 152 -8.86 3.97 -3.19
C MET A 152 -8.74 5.41 -2.69
N LEU A 153 -8.01 5.63 -1.60
CA LEU A 153 -7.51 6.95 -1.22
C LEU A 153 -6.18 7.19 -1.92
N VAL A 154 -6.06 8.35 -2.55
CA VAL A 154 -4.81 8.88 -3.15
C VAL A 154 -4.37 10.08 -2.33
N TYR A 155 -3.10 10.14 -1.93
CA TYR A 155 -2.59 11.23 -1.07
C TYR A 155 -1.10 11.47 -1.26
N SER A 156 -0.65 12.68 -0.90
CA SER A 156 0.78 13.03 -0.84
C SER A 156 1.40 12.43 0.42
N GLY A 157 1.99 11.22 0.30
CA GLY A 157 2.45 10.44 1.44
C GLY A 157 3.55 11.12 2.25
N CYS A 158 4.48 11.81 1.57
CA CYS A 158 5.58 12.53 2.23
C CYS A 158 5.12 13.83 2.94
N GLU A 159 3.96 14.39 2.56
CA GLU A 159 3.49 15.66 3.09
C GLU A 159 2.45 15.48 4.21
N LEU A 160 1.54 14.52 4.07
CA LEU A 160 0.39 14.35 4.95
C LEU A 160 0.59 13.22 5.95
N GLU A 161 0.45 13.52 7.23
CA GLU A 161 0.41 12.46 8.23
C GLU A 161 -0.84 11.60 8.06
N HIS A 162 -0.67 10.30 8.22
CA HIS A 162 -1.76 9.34 8.12
C HIS A 162 -1.59 8.20 9.12
N TRP A 163 -2.72 7.61 9.54
CA TRP A 163 -2.74 6.56 10.56
C TRP A 163 -4.06 5.79 10.54
N ARG A 164 -4.08 4.68 11.23
CA ARG A 164 -5.29 3.93 11.54
C ARG A 164 -5.32 3.58 13.02
N ASN A 165 -6.46 3.81 13.66
CA ASN A 165 -6.70 3.40 15.03
C ASN A 165 -6.79 1.87 15.12
N LYS A 166 -6.79 1.33 16.35
CA LYS A 166 -6.84 -0.11 16.59
C LYS A 166 -7.95 -0.79 15.80
N PHE A 167 -7.58 -1.79 15.00
CA PHE A 167 -8.49 -2.57 14.18
C PHE A 167 -9.36 -3.48 15.06
N LYS A 168 -10.68 -3.38 14.89
CA LYS A 168 -11.66 -4.16 15.66
C LYS A 168 -12.21 -5.37 14.91
N GLY A 169 -12.05 -5.38 13.57
CA GLY A 169 -12.51 -6.46 12.70
C GLY A 169 -11.65 -7.70 12.79
N LYS A 170 -11.98 -8.71 12.00
CA LYS A 170 -11.23 -9.98 11.93
C LYS A 170 -10.06 -9.87 10.95
N GLU A 171 -10.32 -9.40 9.75
CA GLU A 171 -9.37 -9.30 8.64
C GLU A 171 -9.63 -8.06 7.79
N CYS A 172 -8.57 -7.42 7.32
CA CYS A 172 -8.64 -6.36 6.32
C CYS A 172 -7.48 -6.51 5.34
N VAL A 173 -7.81 -6.74 4.05
CA VAL A 173 -6.82 -6.90 2.98
C VAL A 173 -6.63 -5.57 2.27
N GLN A 174 -5.42 -5.02 2.33
CA GLN A 174 -5.07 -3.72 1.75
C GLN A 174 -3.89 -3.86 0.79
N VAL A 175 -3.91 -3.02 -0.25
CA VAL A 175 -2.76 -2.79 -1.11
C VAL A 175 -2.44 -1.30 -1.15
N PHE A 176 -1.16 -1.00 -1.16
CA PHE A 176 -0.59 0.33 -1.29
C PHE A 176 0.18 0.40 -2.61
N LEU A 177 -0.16 1.39 -3.44
CA LEU A 177 0.48 1.63 -4.72
C LEU A 177 1.23 2.95 -4.61
N HIS A 178 2.53 2.94 -4.85
CA HIS A 178 3.40 4.08 -4.64
C HIS A 178 4.02 4.58 -5.93
N TYR A 179 4.01 5.89 -6.10
CA TYR A 179 4.51 6.57 -7.29
C TYR A 179 5.31 7.82 -6.90
N ASN A 180 6.17 8.25 -7.83
CA ASN A 180 6.78 9.57 -7.78
C ASN A 180 6.24 10.45 -8.91
N ASN A 181 6.08 11.75 -8.65
CA ASN A 181 5.80 12.72 -9.68
C ASN A 181 7.04 12.89 -10.57
N ARG A 182 6.87 12.76 -11.89
CA ARG A 182 7.98 12.86 -12.86
C ARG A 182 8.75 14.17 -12.80
N LYS A 183 8.13 15.23 -12.25
CA LYS A 183 8.77 16.54 -12.10
C LYS A 183 9.56 16.69 -10.81
N THR A 184 9.44 15.77 -9.87
CA THR A 184 10.18 15.83 -8.61
C THR A 184 11.64 15.43 -8.84
N PRO A 185 12.61 16.21 -8.36
CA PRO A 185 14.04 15.86 -8.45
C PRO A 185 14.30 14.46 -7.87
N GLY A 186 15.09 13.65 -8.58
CA GLY A 186 15.39 12.26 -8.19
C GLY A 186 14.30 11.22 -8.49
N ALA A 187 13.11 11.63 -8.96
CA ALA A 187 12.01 10.70 -9.23
C ALA A 187 12.36 9.67 -10.33
N LYS A 188 13.10 10.08 -11.37
CA LYS A 188 13.54 9.18 -12.43
C LYS A 188 14.50 8.11 -11.91
N ASP A 189 15.43 8.49 -11.05
CA ASP A 189 16.41 7.59 -10.47
C ASP A 189 15.78 6.64 -9.43
N ASN A 190 14.64 7.05 -8.88
CA ASN A 190 13.86 6.25 -7.95
C ASN A 190 12.78 5.37 -8.63
N MET A 191 12.70 5.37 -9.95
CA MET A 191 11.74 4.53 -10.67
C MET A 191 11.93 3.06 -10.27
N PHE A 192 10.81 2.37 -10.06
CA PHE A 192 10.74 0.99 -9.54
C PHE A 192 11.40 0.82 -8.16
N ASP A 193 11.47 1.88 -7.35
CA ASP A 193 12.17 1.92 -6.06
C ASP A 193 13.65 1.51 -6.19
N LYS A 194 14.32 2.02 -7.24
CA LYS A 194 15.72 1.73 -7.66
C LYS A 194 15.97 0.30 -8.13
N ARG A 195 14.93 -0.50 -8.34
CA ARG A 195 15.04 -1.83 -8.95
C ARG A 195 15.16 -1.71 -10.49
N PRO A 196 15.74 -2.71 -11.19
CA PRO A 196 15.77 -2.73 -12.67
C PRO A 196 14.39 -2.67 -13.33
N HIS A 197 13.40 -3.38 -12.75
CA HIS A 197 12.01 -3.41 -13.19
C HIS A 197 11.08 -3.79 -12.02
N LEU A 198 9.78 -3.72 -12.25
CA LEU A 198 8.76 -4.18 -11.31
C LEU A 198 8.84 -5.69 -11.07
N GLY A 199 8.26 -6.19 -9.97
CA GLY A 199 8.20 -7.61 -9.61
C GLY A 199 9.45 -8.14 -8.89
N LEU A 200 10.53 -7.38 -8.82
CA LEU A 200 11.74 -7.79 -8.12
C LEU A 200 11.67 -7.46 -6.61
N PRO A 201 12.30 -8.26 -5.75
CA PRO A 201 12.34 -7.99 -4.31
C PRO A 201 13.15 -6.73 -3.98
N SER A 202 12.96 -6.21 -2.76
CA SER A 202 13.54 -4.92 -2.32
C SER A 202 15.06 -4.88 -2.28
N TRP A 203 15.71 -6.03 -2.11
CA TRP A 203 17.18 -6.16 -2.06
C TRP A 203 17.84 -6.21 -3.46
N PHE A 204 17.05 -6.38 -4.53
CA PHE A 204 17.55 -6.39 -5.90
C PHE A 204 17.56 -4.95 -6.45
N LYS A 205 18.45 -4.10 -5.93
CA LYS A 205 18.60 -2.70 -6.37
C LYS A 205 19.80 -2.54 -7.30
N ARG A 206 19.73 -1.50 -8.14
CA ARG A 206 20.87 -1.07 -8.99
C ARG A 206 21.90 -0.34 -8.13
#